data_179a73e5509d68e723edfb4268409f0e
#
_entry.id   179a73e5509d68e723edfb4268409f0e
#
_cell.length_a   1.000
_cell.length_b   1.000
_cell.length_c   1.000
_cell.angle_alpha   90.00
_cell.angle_beta   90.00
_cell.angle_gamma   90.00
#
_symmetry.space_group_name_H-M   'P 1'
#
loop_
_entity.id
_entity.type
_entity.pdbx_description
1 polymer ?
#
loop_
_entity_poly.entity_id
_entity_poly.type
_entity_poly.pdbx_seq_one_letter_code
_entity_poly.pdbx_strand_id
1 'polypeptide(L)'
;MLRDFTYVDDIVTGIERILCNPPQGEGDDARYKIYNIGNNSPVRLMDFIATLEAALGKTAQKEYLPMQPGDVYQTYADVSELERDFDFCPTTTIEEGLQRFADWYKQYYRKH
;
A
#
# COMPACT_ATOMS: atom_id res chain seq x y z
N MET A 1 12.79 -8.78 -6.60
CA MET A 1 11.37 -8.42 -6.78
C MET A 1 11.08 -7.15 -5.99
N LEU A 2 10.47 -6.20 -6.63
CA LEU A 2 10.13 -4.90 -6.02
C LEU A 2 8.60 -4.75 -6.01
N ARG A 3 8.05 -4.32 -4.87
CA ARG A 3 6.61 -4.09 -4.71
C ARG A 3 6.37 -2.77 -4.00
N ASP A 4 5.30 -2.11 -4.40
CA ASP A 4 4.84 -0.88 -3.77
C ASP A 4 3.83 -1.25 -2.69
N PHE A 5 4.29 -1.33 -1.45
CA PHE A 5 3.44 -1.67 -0.31
C PHE A 5 2.78 -0.41 0.24
N THR A 6 1.47 -0.48 0.42
CA THR A 6 0.67 0.65 0.88
C THR A 6 -0.11 0.25 2.13
N TYR A 7 -0.01 1.06 3.18
CA TYR A 7 -0.73 0.81 4.42
C TYR A 7 -2.21 1.12 4.24
N VAL A 8 -3.06 0.32 4.86
CA VAL A 8 -4.52 0.39 4.66
C VAL A 8 -5.11 1.75 5.04
N ASP A 9 -4.60 2.39 6.07
CA ASP A 9 -5.11 3.71 6.49
C ASP A 9 -4.87 4.77 5.42
N ASP A 10 -3.77 4.67 4.68
CA ASP A 10 -3.49 5.58 3.56
C ASP A 10 -4.51 5.38 2.43
N ILE A 11 -4.89 4.14 2.15
CA ILE A 11 -5.94 3.83 1.16
C ILE A 11 -7.27 4.42 1.60
N VAL A 12 -7.65 4.21 2.86
CA VAL A 12 -8.93 4.69 3.42
C VAL A 12 -8.98 6.21 3.39
N THR A 13 -7.89 6.88 3.75
CA THR A 13 -7.81 8.34 3.71
C THR A 13 -8.00 8.87 2.29
N GLY A 14 -7.37 8.23 1.31
CA GLY A 14 -7.53 8.59 -0.10
C GLY A 14 -8.97 8.43 -0.56
N ILE A 15 -9.60 7.33 -0.22
CA ILE A 15 -11.01 7.07 -0.57
C ILE A 15 -11.92 8.13 0.06
N GLU A 16 -11.70 8.46 1.33
CA GLU A 16 -12.49 9.49 2.02
C GLU A 16 -12.41 10.83 1.31
N ARG A 17 -11.22 11.25 0.92
CA ARG A 17 -11.03 12.51 0.20
C ARG A 17 -11.74 12.53 -1.15
N ILE A 18 -11.70 11.42 -1.87
CA ILE A 18 -12.39 11.28 -3.16
C ILE A 18 -13.89 11.36 -2.97
N LEU A 19 -14.43 10.69 -1.95
CA LEU A 19 -15.87 10.72 -1.65
C LEU A 19 -16.37 12.10 -1.32
N CYS A 20 -15.59 12.90 -0.62
CA CYS A 20 -15.97 14.26 -0.24
C CYS A 20 -15.84 15.27 -1.39
N ASN A 21 -15.17 14.90 -2.47
CA ASN A 21 -14.91 15.77 -3.60
C ASN A 21 -15.17 15.03 -4.92
N PRO A 22 -16.44 14.75 -5.23
CA PRO A 22 -16.75 13.99 -6.43
C PRO A 22 -16.33 14.73 -7.69
N PRO A 23 -15.98 14.02 -8.77
CA PRO A 23 -15.58 14.65 -10.01
C PRO A 23 -16.75 15.43 -10.60
N GLN A 24 -16.43 16.62 -11.13
CA GLN A 24 -17.40 17.48 -11.79
C GLN A 24 -17.16 17.39 -13.29
N GLY A 25 -18.08 16.72 -13.99
CA GLY A 25 -18.05 16.64 -15.43
C GLY A 25 -19.05 17.61 -16.04
N GLU A 26 -18.74 18.18 -17.19
CA GLU A 26 -19.63 18.99 -17.98
C GLU A 26 -20.03 18.22 -19.24
N GLY A 27 -21.32 18.27 -19.59
CA GLY A 27 -21.83 17.65 -20.80
C GLY A 27 -21.78 16.12 -20.77
N ASP A 28 -21.25 15.53 -21.83
CA ASP A 28 -21.14 14.08 -22.01
C ASP A 28 -19.97 13.49 -21.22
N ASP A 29 -19.14 14.32 -20.60
CA ASP A 29 -18.06 13.82 -19.76
C ASP A 29 -18.66 13.11 -18.56
N ALA A 30 -18.36 11.84 -18.45
CA ALA A 30 -18.86 11.02 -17.36
C ALA A 30 -18.38 11.62 -16.03
N ARG A 31 -19.28 11.59 -15.05
CA ARG A 31 -18.95 12.06 -13.71
C ARG A 31 -18.13 10.99 -12.98
N TYR A 32 -17.08 10.53 -13.63
CA TYR A 32 -16.14 9.58 -13.03
C TYR A 32 -14.72 9.92 -13.45
N LYS A 33 -13.79 9.57 -12.60
CA LYS A 33 -12.38 9.63 -12.90
C LYS A 33 -11.70 8.49 -12.15
N ILE A 34 -10.73 7.86 -12.81
CA ILE A 34 -9.98 6.75 -12.22
C ILE A 34 -8.71 7.32 -11.60
N TYR A 35 -8.45 6.96 -10.34
CA TYR A 35 -7.24 7.30 -9.63
C TYR A 35 -6.51 6.06 -9.16
N ASN A 36 -5.20 6.09 -9.25
CA ASN A 36 -4.35 5.10 -8.61
C ASN A 36 -4.02 5.57 -7.20
N ILE A 37 -4.07 4.66 -6.24
CA ILE A 37 -3.66 4.93 -4.86
C ILE A 37 -2.56 3.94 -4.51
N GLY A 38 -1.42 4.46 -4.10
CA GLY A 38 -0.30 3.65 -3.69
C GLY A 38 0.77 4.53 -3.07
N ASN A 39 1.78 3.92 -2.48
CA ASN A 39 2.84 4.66 -1.80
C ASN A 39 3.88 5.24 -2.76
N ASN A 40 3.89 4.77 -4.01
CA ASN A 40 4.87 5.17 -5.04
C ASN A 40 6.32 5.05 -4.56
N SER A 41 6.59 4.01 -3.79
CA SER A 41 7.89 3.77 -3.19
C SER A 41 8.17 2.27 -3.16
N PRO A 42 8.56 1.68 -4.31
CA PRO A 42 8.80 0.23 -4.37
C PRO A 42 9.89 -0.21 -3.40
N VAL A 43 9.65 -1.32 -2.74
CA VAL A 43 10.54 -1.90 -1.74
C VAL A 43 10.92 -3.31 -2.17
N ARG A 44 12.16 -3.68 -1.94
CA ARG A 44 12.61 -5.06 -2.19
C ARG A 44 11.89 -6.00 -1.24
N LEU A 45 11.48 -7.16 -1.78
CA LEU A 45 10.76 -8.16 -0.99
C LEU A 45 11.57 -8.60 0.24
N MET A 46 12.87 -8.78 0.09
CA MET A 46 13.72 -9.20 1.22
C MET A 46 13.80 -8.12 2.31
N ASP A 47 13.78 -6.85 1.92
CA ASP A 47 13.74 -5.75 2.88
C ASP A 47 12.40 -5.70 3.62
N PHE A 48 11.31 -5.98 2.92
CA PHE A 48 9.99 -6.09 3.52
C PHE A 48 9.96 -7.21 4.56
N ILE A 49 10.48 -8.38 4.20
CA ILE A 49 10.53 -9.54 5.10
C ILE A 49 11.38 -9.22 6.32
N ALA A 50 12.55 -8.61 6.14
CA ALA A 50 13.42 -8.24 7.26
C ALA A 50 12.73 -7.25 8.21
N THR A 51 12.01 -6.27 7.67
CA THR A 51 11.26 -5.31 8.47
C THR A 51 10.14 -6.00 9.25
N LEU A 52 9.44 -6.92 8.62
CA LEU A 52 8.38 -7.69 9.28
C LEU A 52 8.95 -8.57 10.39
N GLU A 53 10.08 -9.23 10.15
CA GLU A 53 10.77 -10.04 11.16
C GLU A 53 11.13 -9.20 12.38
N ALA A 54 11.66 -8.01 12.16
CA ALA A 54 12.00 -7.09 13.26
C ALA A 54 10.74 -6.67 14.04
N ALA A 55 9.65 -6.36 13.35
CA ALA A 55 8.40 -5.95 13.98
C ALA A 55 7.77 -7.06 14.82
N LEU A 56 7.84 -8.30 14.34
CA LEU A 56 7.28 -9.46 15.05
C LEU A 56 8.23 -10.02 16.10
N GLY A 57 9.53 -9.72 16.03
CA GLY A 57 10.53 -10.30 16.90
C GLY A 57 10.80 -11.78 16.62
N LYS A 58 10.58 -12.22 15.39
CA LYS A 58 10.77 -13.61 14.97
C LYS A 58 11.48 -13.65 13.64
N THR A 59 12.18 -14.77 13.39
CA THR A 59 12.85 -15.02 12.11
C THR A 59 12.02 -15.99 11.28
N ALA A 60 11.75 -15.61 10.03
CA ALA A 60 10.96 -16.44 9.12
C ALA A 60 11.81 -17.56 8.52
N GLN A 61 11.18 -18.71 8.31
CA GLN A 61 11.75 -19.76 7.47
C GLN A 61 11.39 -19.43 6.03
N LYS A 62 12.42 -19.23 5.21
CA LYS A 62 12.23 -18.75 3.83
C LYS A 62 12.42 -19.91 2.86
N GLU A 63 11.48 -20.06 1.95
CA GLU A 63 11.57 -20.99 0.84
C GLU A 63 11.64 -20.19 -0.46
N TYR A 64 12.74 -20.30 -1.18
CA TYR A 64 12.97 -19.55 -2.40
C TYR A 64 12.46 -20.37 -3.59
N LEU A 65 11.43 -19.83 -4.25
CA LEU A 65 10.85 -20.46 -5.43
C LEU A 65 11.14 -19.60 -6.65
N PRO A 66 11.19 -20.19 -7.85
CA PRO A 66 11.34 -19.41 -9.07
C PRO A 66 10.10 -18.52 -9.28
N MET A 67 10.30 -17.42 -10.02
CA MET A 67 9.21 -16.51 -10.34
C MET A 67 8.12 -17.25 -11.11
N GLN A 68 6.87 -17.12 -10.66
CA GLN A 68 5.74 -17.78 -11.28
C GLN A 68 5.40 -17.10 -12.62
N PRO A 69 4.90 -17.87 -13.61
CA PRO A 69 4.43 -17.28 -14.85
C PRO A 69 3.34 -16.22 -14.60
N GLY A 70 3.49 -15.07 -15.21
CA GLY A 70 2.56 -13.96 -15.02
C GLY A 70 2.94 -12.97 -13.90
N ASP A 71 3.89 -13.31 -13.05
CA ASP A 71 4.38 -12.38 -12.04
C ASP A 71 5.18 -11.27 -12.69
N VAL A 72 5.06 -10.07 -12.12
CA VAL A 72 5.85 -8.91 -12.56
C VAL A 72 7.01 -8.69 -11.60
N TYR A 73 8.15 -8.28 -12.17
CA TYR A 73 9.37 -8.04 -11.39
C TYR A 73 9.22 -6.84 -10.46
N GLN A 74 8.52 -5.80 -10.92
CA GLN A 74 8.34 -4.57 -10.16
C GLN A 74 6.93 -4.03 -10.36
N THR A 75 6.32 -3.59 -9.28
CA THR A 75 5.04 -2.87 -9.32
C THR A 75 5.16 -1.58 -8.53
N TYR A 76 4.50 -0.54 -9.02
CA TYR A 76 4.29 0.69 -8.27
C TYR A 76 3.12 1.45 -8.89
N ALA A 77 2.53 2.33 -8.11
CA ALA A 77 1.42 3.15 -8.57
C ALA A 77 1.90 4.55 -8.92
N ASP A 78 1.42 5.08 -10.04
CA ASP A 78 1.59 6.49 -10.35
C ASP A 78 0.43 7.26 -9.70
N VAL A 79 0.72 7.99 -8.65
CA VAL A 79 -0.27 8.69 -7.83
C VAL A 79 -0.27 10.19 -8.10
N SER A 80 0.38 10.64 -9.18
CA SER A 80 0.53 12.06 -9.47
C SER A 80 -0.82 12.78 -9.66
N GLU A 81 -1.82 12.12 -10.26
CA GLU A 81 -3.14 12.71 -10.42
C GLU A 81 -3.87 12.88 -9.09
N LEU A 82 -3.77 11.90 -8.22
CA LEU A 82 -4.37 11.97 -6.90
C LEU A 82 -3.75 13.08 -6.06
N GLU A 83 -2.42 13.20 -6.12
CA GLU A 83 -1.71 14.26 -5.42
C GLU A 83 -2.10 15.64 -5.95
N ARG A 84 -2.17 15.77 -7.27
CA ARG A 84 -2.55 17.03 -7.91
C ARG A 84 -3.97 17.46 -7.58
N ASP A 85 -4.91 16.53 -7.66
CA ASP A 85 -6.34 16.84 -7.56
C ASP A 85 -6.82 16.94 -6.11
N PHE A 86 -6.19 16.22 -5.18
CA PHE A 86 -6.63 16.13 -3.78
C PHE A 86 -5.56 16.53 -2.78
N ASP A 87 -4.39 16.95 -3.24
CA ASP A 87 -3.24 17.29 -2.37
C ASP A 87 -2.97 16.17 -1.36
N PHE A 88 -3.06 14.93 -1.83
CA PHE A 88 -2.93 13.74 -1.00
C PHE A 88 -1.77 12.89 -1.47
N CYS A 89 -0.93 12.48 -0.54
CA CYS A 89 0.18 11.56 -0.77
C CYS A 89 0.28 10.61 0.41
N PRO A 90 0.29 9.29 0.20
CA PRO A 90 0.53 8.36 1.30
C PRO A 90 1.88 8.61 1.95
N THR A 91 1.91 8.57 3.28
CA THR A 91 3.11 8.91 4.05
C THR A 91 3.58 7.79 4.96
N THR A 92 2.82 6.70 5.09
CA THR A 92 3.19 5.61 5.99
C THR A 92 4.32 4.79 5.38
N THR A 93 5.45 4.71 6.09
CA THR A 93 6.59 3.89 5.67
C THR A 93 6.31 2.41 5.95
N ILE A 94 7.09 1.51 5.34
CA ILE A 94 6.94 0.08 5.61
C ILE A 94 7.27 -0.24 7.07
N GLU A 95 8.22 0.46 7.67
CA GLU A 95 8.59 0.28 9.07
C GLU A 95 7.40 0.58 9.98
N GLU A 96 6.75 1.73 9.79
CA GLU A 96 5.59 2.11 10.57
C GLU A 96 4.39 1.23 10.30
N GLY A 97 4.11 0.96 9.02
CA GLY A 97 2.97 0.14 8.63
C GLY A 97 3.07 -1.29 9.14
N LEU A 98 4.26 -1.90 9.03
CA LEU A 98 4.48 -3.26 9.51
C LEU A 98 4.48 -3.33 11.04
N GLN A 99 4.93 -2.27 11.73
CA GLN A 99 4.84 -2.23 13.18
C GLN A 99 3.38 -2.22 13.65
N ARG A 100 2.55 -1.41 13.00
CA ARG A 100 1.11 -1.36 13.30
C ARG A 100 0.42 -2.69 13.00
N PHE A 101 0.79 -3.32 11.88
CA PHE A 101 0.29 -4.64 11.52
C PHE A 101 0.68 -5.68 12.57
N ALA A 102 1.95 -5.69 12.99
CA ALA A 102 2.45 -6.64 13.98
C ALA A 102 1.76 -6.45 15.33
N ASP A 103 1.54 -5.21 15.74
CA ASP A 103 0.84 -4.91 17.00
C ASP A 103 -0.61 -5.42 16.96
N TRP A 104 -1.31 -5.17 15.85
CA TRP A 104 -2.66 -5.68 15.65
C TRP A 104 -2.68 -7.22 15.66
N TYR A 105 -1.76 -7.84 14.94
CA TYR A 105 -1.67 -9.29 14.82
C TYR A 105 -1.46 -9.94 16.19
N LYS A 106 -0.54 -9.41 16.99
CA LYS A 106 -0.26 -9.93 18.32
C LYS A 106 -1.47 -9.80 19.25
N GLN A 107 -2.18 -8.68 19.19
CA GLN A 107 -3.38 -8.47 19.99
C GLN A 107 -4.52 -9.38 19.55
N TYR A 108 -4.74 -9.49 18.26
CA TYR A 108 -5.83 -10.29 17.71
C TYR A 108 -5.65 -11.77 18.04
N TYR A 109 -4.46 -12.32 17.79
CA TYR A 109 -4.21 -13.74 17.97
C TYR A 109 -3.83 -14.13 19.40
N ARG A 110 -3.58 -13.19 20.28
CA ARG A 110 -3.36 -13.47 21.70
C ARG A 110 -4.63 -14.03 22.36
N LYS A 111 -5.80 -13.61 21.88
CA LYS A 111 -7.09 -14.01 22.45
C LYS A 111 -7.69 -15.26 21.78
N HIS A 112 -7.01 -15.74 20.78
CA HIS A 112 -7.42 -16.89 20.00
C HIS A 112 -6.30 -17.92 19.94
#